data_00b02e4006c0202a7d59a737b36f2957
#
_entry.id   00b02e4006c0202a7d59a737b36f2957
#
_cell.length_a   1.000
_cell.length_b   1.000
_cell.length_c   1.000
_cell.angle_alpha   90.00
_cell.angle_beta   90.00
_cell.angle_gamma   90.00
#
_symmetry.space_group_name_H-M   'P 1'
#
loop_
_entity.id
_entity.type
_entity.pdbx_description
1 polymer ?
#
loop_
_entity_poly.entity_id
_entity_poly.type
_entity_poly.pdbx_seq_one_letter_code
_entity_poly.pdbx_strand_id
1 'polypeptide(L)'
;MGISNTEITRKKITRGSVLAALYDSQSAPMMVSTLELSLLPVNPEISSEIVPCVNFLMDRGYIAVIHPDEPTVNPMRGVLVRITDKGQDVVEGTVRDASVIFADGR
;
A
#
# COMPACT_ATOMS: atom_id res chain seq x y z
N MET A 1 -17.86 1.04 -20.68
CA MET A 1 -18.35 0.78 -19.33
C MET A 1 -17.31 1.15 -18.30
N GLY A 2 -17.71 1.84 -17.27
CA GLY A 2 -16.83 2.22 -16.19
C GLY A 2 -16.59 1.09 -15.19
N ILE A 3 -15.62 1.31 -14.31
CA ILE A 3 -15.35 0.43 -13.17
C ILE A 3 -16.52 0.56 -12.19
N SER A 4 -16.96 -0.54 -11.58
CA SER A 4 -18.03 -0.50 -10.60
C SER A 4 -17.60 0.25 -9.34
N ASN A 5 -18.56 0.84 -8.63
CA ASN A 5 -18.28 1.53 -7.36
C ASN A 5 -17.67 0.59 -6.33
N THR A 6 -18.08 -0.68 -6.32
CA THR A 6 -17.52 -1.69 -5.43
C THR A 6 -16.04 -1.92 -5.71
N GLU A 7 -15.67 -2.00 -6.98
CA GLU A 7 -14.27 -2.19 -7.37
C GLU A 7 -13.41 -0.98 -7.03
N ILE A 8 -13.93 0.22 -7.26
CA ILE A 8 -13.23 1.45 -6.91
C ILE A 8 -13.00 1.52 -5.40
N THR A 9 -14.04 1.23 -4.62
CA THR A 9 -13.95 1.24 -3.16
C THR A 9 -12.95 0.22 -2.66
N ARG A 10 -12.94 -1.00 -3.22
CA ARG A 10 -11.99 -2.04 -2.84
C ARG A 10 -10.55 -1.59 -3.08
N LYS A 11 -10.28 -0.95 -4.21
CA LYS A 11 -8.94 -0.45 -4.52
C LYS A 11 -8.51 0.61 -3.51
N LYS A 12 -9.41 1.51 -3.14
CA LYS A 12 -9.12 2.55 -2.14
C LYS A 12 -8.84 1.96 -0.76
N ILE A 13 -9.59 0.93 -0.37
CA ILE A 13 -9.38 0.22 0.90
C ILE A 13 -8.04 -0.51 0.87
N THR A 14 -7.67 -1.12 -0.25
CA THR A 14 -6.37 -1.78 -0.39
C THR A 14 -5.23 -0.80 -0.17
N ARG A 15 -5.33 0.40 -0.74
CA ARG A 15 -4.33 1.45 -0.53
C ARG A 15 -4.23 1.85 0.94
N GLY A 16 -5.35 2.04 1.59
CA GLY A 16 -5.39 2.34 3.03
C GLY A 16 -4.79 1.22 3.87
N SER A 17 -5.07 -0.03 3.51
CA SER A 17 -4.56 -1.19 4.23
C SER A 17 -3.04 -1.31 4.12
N VAL A 18 -2.47 -1.02 2.95
CA VAL A 18 -1.02 -1.01 2.77
C VAL A 18 -0.38 0.07 3.63
N LEU A 19 -0.92 1.29 3.59
CA LEU A 19 -0.40 2.39 4.41
C LEU A 19 -0.50 2.07 5.90
N ALA A 20 -1.65 1.55 6.34
CA ALA A 20 -1.85 1.19 7.74
C ALA A 20 -0.87 0.11 8.19
N ALA A 21 -0.63 -0.91 7.37
CA ALA A 21 0.31 -1.97 7.70
C ALA A 21 1.73 -1.43 7.88
N LEU A 22 2.17 -0.56 7.00
CA LEU A 22 3.49 0.06 7.09
C LEU A 22 3.60 0.99 8.30
N TYR A 23 2.54 1.74 8.59
CA TYR A 23 2.49 2.61 9.76
C TYR A 23 2.51 1.79 11.05
N ASP A 24 1.69 0.74 11.13
CA ASP A 24 1.54 -0.08 12.33
C ASP A 24 2.79 -0.92 12.63
N SER A 25 3.64 -1.15 11.64
CA SER A 25 4.95 -1.79 11.85
C SER A 25 5.98 -0.81 12.41
N GLN A 26 5.56 0.29 13.00
CA GLN A 26 6.40 1.36 13.54
C GLN A 26 7.24 2.00 12.43
N SER A 27 6.65 2.09 11.24
CA SER A 27 7.28 2.64 10.04
C SER A 27 8.52 1.86 9.57
N ALA A 28 8.70 0.62 10.05
CA ALA A 28 9.78 -0.24 9.58
C ALA A 28 9.52 -0.66 8.13
N PRO A 29 10.57 -0.78 7.31
CA PRO A 29 10.40 -1.25 5.95
C PRO A 29 9.84 -2.66 5.89
N MET A 30 9.02 -2.93 4.87
CA MET A 30 8.48 -4.26 4.62
C MET A 30 8.67 -4.61 3.15
N MET A 31 8.88 -5.89 2.87
CA MET A 31 8.88 -6.37 1.50
C MET A 31 7.46 -6.35 0.94
N VAL A 32 7.34 -6.07 -0.35
CA VAL A 32 6.03 -6.09 -1.01
C VAL A 32 5.37 -7.47 -0.89
N SER A 33 6.15 -8.55 -0.99
CA SER A 33 5.63 -9.91 -0.80
C SER A 33 5.08 -10.13 0.60
N THR A 34 5.69 -9.54 1.61
CA THR A 34 5.20 -9.61 2.99
C THR A 34 3.88 -8.85 3.14
N LEU A 35 3.76 -7.68 2.52
CA LEU A 35 2.50 -6.93 2.49
C LEU A 35 1.40 -7.74 1.82
N GLU A 36 1.71 -8.39 0.69
CA GLU A 36 0.75 -9.23 -0.02
C GLU A 36 0.20 -10.32 0.89
N LEU A 37 1.10 -11.04 1.58
CA LEU A 37 0.69 -12.10 2.49
C LEU A 37 -0.14 -11.57 3.67
N SER A 38 0.24 -10.43 4.21
CA SER A 38 -0.47 -9.80 5.33
C SER A 38 -1.90 -9.42 4.96
N LEU A 39 -2.13 -9.04 3.72
CA LEU A 39 -3.44 -8.54 3.27
C LEU A 39 -4.30 -9.63 2.65
N LEU A 40 -3.75 -10.82 2.38
CA LEU A 40 -4.49 -11.91 1.76
C LEU A 40 -5.77 -12.28 2.50
N PRO A 41 -5.78 -12.37 3.86
CA PRO A 41 -7.02 -12.72 4.56
C PRO A 41 -8.15 -11.72 4.40
N VAL A 42 -7.84 -10.45 4.17
CA VAL A 42 -8.87 -9.39 4.04
C VAL A 42 -9.15 -9.04 2.58
N ASN A 43 -8.28 -9.43 1.67
CA ASN A 43 -8.47 -9.19 0.23
C ASN A 43 -7.91 -10.38 -0.56
N PRO A 44 -8.76 -11.36 -0.92
CA PRO A 44 -8.31 -12.51 -1.71
C PRO A 44 -7.74 -12.15 -3.09
N GLU A 45 -8.05 -10.96 -3.60
CA GLU A 45 -7.56 -10.47 -4.88
C GLU A 45 -6.24 -9.73 -4.79
N ILE A 46 -5.60 -9.72 -3.62
CA ILE A 46 -4.41 -8.89 -3.37
C ILE A 46 -3.26 -9.23 -4.33
N SER A 47 -3.16 -10.48 -4.77
CA SER A 47 -2.07 -10.90 -5.67
C SER A 47 -2.07 -10.11 -6.98
N SER A 48 -3.23 -9.74 -7.48
CA SER A 48 -3.35 -8.96 -8.71
C SER A 48 -3.37 -7.46 -8.44
N GLU A 49 -3.60 -7.04 -7.21
CA GLU A 49 -3.79 -5.63 -6.85
C GLU A 49 -2.59 -5.00 -6.17
N ILE A 50 -1.68 -5.81 -5.60
CA ILE A 50 -0.61 -5.26 -4.77
C ILE A 50 0.37 -4.39 -5.56
N VAL A 51 0.77 -4.81 -6.74
CA VAL A 51 1.74 -4.06 -7.53
C VAL A 51 1.15 -2.73 -8.02
N PRO A 52 -0.04 -2.69 -8.62
CA PRO A 52 -0.66 -1.41 -8.98
C PRO A 52 -0.88 -0.49 -7.77
N CYS A 53 -1.24 -1.06 -6.62
CA CYS A 53 -1.45 -0.31 -5.39
C CYS A 53 -0.15 0.34 -4.91
N VAL A 54 0.93 -0.42 -4.86
CA VAL A 54 2.25 0.07 -4.45
C VAL A 54 2.72 1.18 -5.40
N ASN A 55 2.58 0.98 -6.70
CA ASN A 55 2.94 1.99 -7.69
C ASN A 55 2.14 3.27 -7.50
N PHE A 56 0.85 3.17 -7.24
CA PHE A 56 0.00 4.32 -6.99
C PHE A 56 0.49 5.11 -5.77
N LEU A 57 0.78 4.42 -4.67
CA LEU A 57 1.23 5.06 -3.43
C LEU A 57 2.61 5.68 -3.59
N MET A 58 3.50 5.05 -4.36
CA MET A 58 4.80 5.62 -4.68
C MET A 58 4.66 6.92 -5.49
N ASP A 59 3.79 6.92 -6.49
CA ASP A 59 3.56 8.10 -7.33
C ASP A 59 3.00 9.27 -6.51
N ARG A 60 2.22 8.98 -5.47
CA ARG A 60 1.70 9.99 -4.56
C ARG A 60 2.72 10.45 -3.53
N GLY A 61 3.86 9.77 -3.43
CA GLY A 61 4.89 10.09 -2.45
C GLY A 61 4.57 9.60 -1.04
N TYR A 62 3.61 8.69 -0.89
CA TYR A 62 3.21 8.16 0.42
C TYR A 62 4.10 7.02 0.89
N ILE A 63 4.71 6.32 -0.03
CA ILE A 63 5.69 5.29 0.27
C ILE A 63 6.92 5.47 -0.62
N ALA A 64 8.03 4.93 -0.19
CA ALA A 64 9.28 5.00 -0.93
C ALA A 64 9.93 3.62 -0.97
N VAL A 65 10.59 3.33 -2.08
CA VAL A 65 11.37 2.11 -2.24
C VAL A 65 12.72 2.29 -1.59
N ILE A 66 13.13 1.27 -0.82
CA ILE A 66 14.50 1.16 -0.36
C ILE A 66 15.19 0.27 -1.38
N HIS A 67 16.19 0.84 -2.08
CA HIS A 67 16.84 0.14 -3.17
C HIS A 67 17.60 -1.08 -2.66
N PRO A 68 17.31 -2.28 -3.19
CA PRO A 68 18.09 -3.46 -2.84
C PRO A 68 19.47 -3.36 -3.49
N ASP A 69 20.47 -3.96 -2.84
CA ASP A 69 21.83 -4.01 -3.39
C ASP A 69 21.92 -4.91 -4.61
N GLU A 70 21.00 -5.84 -4.77
CA GLU A 70 21.02 -6.81 -5.86
C GLU A 70 19.70 -6.82 -6.60
N PRO A 71 19.70 -7.01 -7.93
CA PRO A 71 18.48 -7.17 -8.71
C PRO A 71 17.77 -8.47 -8.31
N THR A 72 16.44 -8.41 -8.28
CA THR A 72 15.61 -9.57 -7.98
C THR A 72 14.93 -10.07 -9.24
N VAL A 73 14.54 -11.36 -9.24
CA VAL A 73 13.84 -11.96 -10.36
C VAL A 73 12.46 -11.32 -10.53
N ASN A 74 11.82 -10.94 -9.44
CA ASN A 74 10.59 -10.16 -9.45
C ASN A 74 10.86 -8.88 -8.67
N PRO A 75 11.34 -7.82 -9.35
CA PRO A 75 11.83 -6.62 -8.67
C PRO A 75 10.79 -5.99 -7.74
N MET A 76 9.53 -5.96 -8.16
CA MET A 76 8.52 -5.29 -7.35
C MET A 76 8.24 -6.05 -6.06
N ARG A 77 8.08 -7.37 -6.13
CA ARG A 77 7.73 -8.17 -4.95
C ARG A 77 8.89 -8.35 -3.98
N GLY A 78 10.11 -8.35 -4.49
CA GLY A 78 11.31 -8.49 -3.67
C GLY A 78 11.84 -7.17 -3.12
N VAL A 79 11.18 -6.07 -3.38
CA VAL A 79 11.62 -4.75 -2.95
C VAL A 79 11.12 -4.44 -1.55
N LEU A 80 11.95 -3.75 -0.78
CA LEU A 80 11.54 -3.16 0.49
C LEU A 80 10.91 -1.79 0.24
N VAL A 81 9.78 -1.54 0.89
CA VAL A 81 9.12 -0.24 0.86
C VAL A 81 8.92 0.26 2.28
N ARG A 82 8.91 1.55 2.45
CA ARG A 82 8.65 2.20 3.73
C ARG A 82 7.62 3.30 3.55
N ILE A 83 6.92 3.63 4.63
CA ILE A 83 6.03 4.78 4.62
C ILE A 83 6.88 6.05 4.72
N THR A 84 6.46 7.10 4.01
CA THR A 84 7.09 8.42 4.10
C THR A 84 6.38 9.28 5.14
N ASP A 85 6.96 10.44 5.46
CA ASP A 85 6.29 11.41 6.35
C ASP A 85 4.93 11.82 5.77
N LYS A 86 4.87 11.99 4.45
CA LYS A 86 3.63 12.32 3.77
C LYS A 86 2.59 11.21 3.90
N GLY A 87 3.02 9.95 3.80
CA GLY A 87 2.15 8.81 4.01
C GLY A 87 1.66 8.72 5.45
N GLN A 88 2.52 8.99 6.42
CA GLN A 88 2.14 9.04 7.83
C GLN A 88 1.07 10.08 8.08
N ASP A 89 1.18 11.26 7.45
CA ASP A 89 0.18 12.32 7.57
C ASP A 89 -1.20 11.85 7.09
N VAL A 90 -1.24 11.04 6.06
CA VAL A 90 -2.50 10.48 5.55
C VAL A 90 -3.09 9.49 6.56
N VAL A 91 -2.26 8.60 7.12
CA VAL A 91 -2.72 7.62 8.13
C VAL A 91 -3.23 8.31 9.36
N GLU A 92 -2.54 9.36 9.82
CA GLU A 92 -2.89 10.09 11.03
C GLU A 92 -4.04 11.07 10.84
N GLY A 93 -4.51 11.24 9.62
CA GLY A 93 -5.61 12.14 9.31
C GLY A 93 -5.22 13.61 9.21
N THR A 94 -3.94 13.93 9.28
CA THR A 94 -3.44 15.29 9.11
C THR A 94 -3.71 15.78 7.69
N VAL A 95 -3.57 14.88 6.71
CA VAL A 95 -3.90 15.13 5.31
C VAL A 95 -4.94 14.10 4.89
N ARG A 96 -5.99 14.56 4.21
CA ARG A 96 -7.02 13.67 3.67
C ARG A 96 -6.78 13.45 2.19
N ASP A 97 -6.90 12.19 1.77
CA ASP A 97 -6.84 11.80 0.37
C ASP A 97 -8.04 10.91 0.05
N ALA A 98 -8.92 11.39 -0.81
CA ALA A 98 -10.14 10.67 -1.17
C ALA A 98 -9.86 9.37 -1.93
N SER A 99 -8.64 9.16 -2.41
CA SER A 99 -8.25 7.93 -3.11
C SER A 99 -7.83 6.82 -2.14
N VAL A 100 -7.83 7.09 -0.83
CA VAL A 100 -7.41 6.16 0.22
C VAL A 100 -8.53 6.04 1.25
N ILE A 101 -8.92 4.82 1.57
CA ILE A 101 -9.93 4.55 2.60
C ILE A 101 -9.31 3.60 3.63
N PHE A 102 -9.42 3.96 4.92
CA PHE A 102 -8.97 3.12 6.01
C PHE A 102 -10.16 2.33 6.55
N ALA A 103 -10.09 1.00 6.42
CA ALA A 103 -11.18 0.12 6.82
C ALA A 103 -11.42 0.13 8.33
N ASP A 104 -10.41 0.50 9.13
CA ASP A 104 -10.51 0.59 10.59
C ASP A 104 -11.01 1.96 11.08
N GLY A 105 -11.37 2.86 10.18
CA GLY A 105 -11.96 4.14 10.54
C GLY A 105 -10.99 5.25 10.92
N ARG A 106 -9.72 5.07 10.63
CA ARG A 106 -8.72 6.14 10.87
C ARG A 106 -9.00 7.38 10.04
#